data_cd06e4475ea617a21a83519c08872d65
#
_entry.id   cd06e4475ea617a21a83519c08872d65
#
_cell.length_a   1.000
_cell.length_b   1.000
_cell.length_c   1.000
_cell.angle_alpha   90.00
_cell.angle_beta   90.00
_cell.angle_gamma   90.00
#
_symmetry.space_group_name_H-M   'P 1'
#
loop_
_entity.id
_entity.type
_entity.pdbx_description
1 polymer ?
#
loop_
_entity_poly.entity_id
_entity_poly.type
_entity_poly.pdbx_seq_one_letter_code
_entity_poly.pdbx_strand_id
1 'polypeptide(L)'
;MKISEAQKAVDRWIKKYGVRYFNELTNTAILMEEVGEVARIMARRYGEQSEKESDKAKDLGDEMADVLFVLICLANQTGIDLEKALEANFKKKAGRDKDRHRNNQKLVPQKKPRKSVPGIKKAQNSARP
;
A
#
# COMPACT_ATOMS: atom_id res chain seq x y z
N MET A 1 6.28 12.13 -7.39
CA MET A 1 4.86 12.30 -7.79
C MET A 1 4.02 12.50 -6.55
N LYS A 2 3.22 13.55 -6.49
CA LYS A 2 2.25 13.77 -5.41
C LYS A 2 1.03 12.86 -5.60
N ILE A 3 0.27 12.61 -4.52
CA ILE A 3 -0.95 11.79 -4.61
C ILE A 3 -1.96 12.42 -5.58
N SER A 4 -2.13 13.74 -5.52
CA SER A 4 -3.01 14.46 -6.47
C SER A 4 -2.56 14.32 -7.93
N GLU A 5 -1.26 14.30 -8.18
CA GLU A 5 -0.70 14.05 -9.51
C GLU A 5 -0.96 12.60 -9.95
N ALA A 6 -0.82 11.65 -9.04
CA ALA A 6 -1.10 10.25 -9.32
C ALA A 6 -2.58 10.05 -9.68
N GLN A 7 -3.51 10.67 -8.95
CA GLN A 7 -4.94 10.61 -9.28
C GLN A 7 -5.23 11.13 -10.68
N LYS A 8 -4.63 12.25 -11.05
CA LYS A 8 -4.78 12.81 -12.41
C LYS A 8 -4.15 11.91 -13.47
N ALA A 9 -2.99 11.33 -13.18
CA ALA A 9 -2.30 10.45 -14.11
C ALA A 9 -3.11 9.17 -14.39
N VAL A 10 -3.69 8.57 -13.36
CA VAL A 10 -4.58 7.41 -13.51
C VAL A 10 -5.79 7.77 -14.34
N ASP A 11 -6.43 8.90 -14.06
CA ASP A 11 -7.60 9.34 -14.83
C ASP A 11 -7.28 9.50 -16.32
N ARG A 12 -6.16 10.15 -16.64
CA ARG A 12 -5.69 10.28 -18.03
C ARG A 12 -5.44 8.93 -18.68
N TRP A 13 -4.80 8.02 -17.94
CA TRP A 13 -4.50 6.68 -18.44
C TRP A 13 -5.78 5.89 -18.75
N ILE A 14 -6.77 5.92 -17.84
CA ILE A 14 -8.05 5.24 -18.05
C ILE A 14 -8.75 5.80 -19.30
N LYS A 15 -8.81 7.11 -19.44
CA LYS A 15 -9.45 7.75 -20.60
C LYS A 15 -8.73 7.45 -21.91
N LYS A 16 -7.41 7.34 -21.86
CA LYS A 16 -6.60 7.08 -23.06
C LYS A 16 -6.61 5.61 -23.48
N TYR A 17 -6.47 4.69 -22.55
CA TYR A 17 -6.26 3.27 -22.82
C TYR A 17 -7.38 2.36 -22.33
N GLY A 18 -8.05 2.73 -21.25
CA GLY A 18 -9.07 1.91 -20.60
C GLY A 18 -10.49 2.16 -21.12
N VAL A 19 -10.66 3.14 -21.98
CA VAL A 19 -11.96 3.62 -22.47
C VAL A 19 -12.76 4.34 -21.38
N ARG A 20 -13.10 3.65 -20.30
CA ARG A 20 -13.77 4.18 -19.11
C ARG A 20 -13.38 3.37 -17.87
N TYR A 21 -13.71 3.88 -16.70
CA TYR A 21 -13.61 3.09 -15.48
C TYR A 21 -14.57 1.91 -15.52
N PHE A 22 -14.15 0.77 -14.98
CA PHE A 22 -15.14 -0.23 -14.56
C PHE A 22 -16.06 0.38 -13.51
N ASN A 23 -17.24 -0.18 -13.30
CA ASN A 23 -18.09 0.32 -12.22
C ASN A 23 -17.44 0.08 -10.84
N GLU A 24 -17.95 0.77 -9.82
CA GLU A 24 -17.34 0.78 -8.48
C GLU A 24 -17.31 -0.61 -7.84
N LEU A 25 -18.33 -1.42 -8.06
CA LEU A 25 -18.36 -2.79 -7.53
C LEU A 25 -17.32 -3.67 -8.21
N THR A 26 -17.17 -3.56 -9.52
CA THR A 26 -16.13 -4.30 -10.26
C THR A 26 -14.75 -3.87 -9.79
N ASN A 27 -14.48 -2.57 -9.67
CA ASN A 27 -13.21 -2.08 -9.17
C ASN A 27 -12.95 -2.49 -7.72
N THR A 28 -13.97 -2.60 -6.89
CA THR A 28 -13.84 -3.11 -5.53
C THR A 28 -13.41 -4.58 -5.53
N ALA A 29 -13.98 -5.40 -6.40
CA ALA A 29 -13.58 -6.80 -6.56
C ALA A 29 -12.11 -6.91 -7.05
N ILE A 30 -11.73 -6.08 -8.02
CA ILE A 30 -10.34 -6.02 -8.51
C ILE A 30 -9.40 -5.59 -7.40
N LEU A 31 -9.77 -4.62 -6.57
CA LEU A 31 -8.98 -4.22 -5.40
C LEU A 31 -8.69 -5.42 -4.48
N MET A 32 -9.70 -6.25 -4.23
CA MET A 32 -9.52 -7.45 -3.41
C MET A 32 -8.58 -8.47 -4.08
N GLU A 33 -8.68 -8.64 -5.39
CA GLU A 33 -7.75 -9.50 -6.15
C GLU A 33 -6.30 -8.99 -6.01
N GLU A 34 -6.08 -7.70 -6.19
CA GLU A 34 -4.72 -7.12 -6.11
C GLU A 34 -4.16 -7.18 -4.68
N VAL A 35 -4.99 -6.94 -3.68
CA VAL A 35 -4.61 -7.16 -2.27
C VAL A 35 -4.24 -8.63 -2.04
N GLY A 36 -4.97 -9.55 -2.63
CA GLY A 36 -4.67 -10.98 -2.59
C GLY A 36 -3.31 -11.32 -3.20
N GLU A 37 -2.91 -10.68 -4.30
CA GLU A 37 -1.60 -10.89 -4.91
C GLU A 37 -0.47 -10.39 -4.00
N VAL A 38 -0.63 -9.24 -3.36
CA VAL A 38 0.31 -8.75 -2.34
C VAL A 38 0.39 -9.75 -1.18
N ALA A 39 -0.76 -10.20 -0.68
CA ALA A 39 -0.82 -11.16 0.44
C ALA A 39 -0.14 -12.47 0.09
N ARG A 40 -0.29 -12.95 -1.15
CA ARG A 40 0.37 -14.16 -1.64
C ARG A 40 1.89 -14.05 -1.55
N ILE A 41 2.45 -12.95 -2.05
CA ILE A 41 3.90 -12.74 -2.00
C ILE A 41 4.38 -12.62 -0.55
N MET A 42 3.67 -11.83 0.26
CA MET A 42 4.03 -11.64 1.67
C MET A 42 4.05 -12.95 2.46
N ALA A 43 3.01 -13.79 2.27
CA ALA A 43 2.92 -15.07 2.96
C ALA A 43 4.06 -16.04 2.59
N ARG A 44 4.53 -15.98 1.35
CA ARG A 44 5.57 -16.89 0.85
C ARG A 44 6.98 -16.39 1.11
N ARG A 45 7.26 -15.10 0.93
CA ARG A 45 8.60 -14.54 1.14
C ARG A 45 8.92 -14.28 2.61
N TYR A 46 7.92 -13.95 3.39
CA TYR A 46 8.10 -13.51 4.78
C TYR A 46 7.34 -14.37 5.78
N GLY A 47 6.47 -15.24 5.32
CA GLY A 47 5.72 -16.16 6.14
C GLY A 47 6.25 -17.60 6.04
N GLU A 48 5.41 -18.54 6.41
CA GLU A 48 5.77 -19.96 6.54
C GLU A 48 5.36 -20.81 5.33
N GLN A 49 4.66 -20.23 4.35
CA GLN A 49 4.32 -20.94 3.12
C GLN A 49 5.51 -21.02 2.17
N SER A 50 5.67 -22.15 1.51
CA SER A 50 6.73 -22.33 0.53
C SER A 50 6.50 -21.45 -0.70
N GLU A 51 7.58 -20.87 -1.21
CA GLU A 51 7.56 -20.06 -2.42
C GLU A 51 7.77 -20.94 -3.64
N LYS A 52 6.85 -20.85 -4.62
CA LYS A 52 7.02 -21.52 -5.91
C LYS A 52 8.03 -20.76 -6.76
N GLU A 53 8.72 -21.47 -7.68
CA GLU A 53 9.66 -20.82 -8.60
C GLU A 53 9.01 -19.68 -9.39
N SER A 54 7.74 -19.88 -9.83
CA SER A 54 6.99 -18.84 -10.55
C SER A 54 6.73 -17.59 -9.73
N ASP A 55 6.69 -17.69 -8.40
CA ASP A 55 6.44 -16.55 -7.50
C ASP A 55 7.72 -15.75 -7.21
N LYS A 56 8.88 -16.37 -7.34
CA LYS A 56 10.17 -15.72 -7.05
C LYS A 56 10.49 -14.54 -7.96
N ALA A 57 9.99 -14.59 -9.21
CA ALA A 57 10.17 -13.54 -10.19
C ALA A 57 9.18 -12.38 -10.03
N LYS A 58 8.16 -12.51 -9.20
CA LYS A 58 7.16 -11.45 -9.00
C LYS A 58 7.74 -10.30 -8.19
N ASP A 59 7.45 -9.09 -8.64
CA ASP A 59 7.86 -7.85 -7.99
C ASP A 59 6.78 -7.41 -7.00
N LEU A 60 7.10 -7.44 -5.73
CA LEU A 60 6.20 -6.97 -4.67
C LEU A 60 5.84 -5.50 -4.85
N GLY A 61 6.77 -4.67 -5.32
CA GLY A 61 6.51 -3.26 -5.58
C GLY A 61 5.47 -3.06 -6.66
N ASP A 62 5.52 -3.87 -7.71
CA ASP A 62 4.53 -3.83 -8.79
C ASP A 62 3.15 -4.23 -8.29
N GLU A 63 3.05 -5.31 -7.52
CA GLU A 63 1.78 -5.73 -6.93
C GLU A 63 1.19 -4.68 -5.97
N MET A 64 2.04 -4.01 -5.19
CA MET A 64 1.61 -2.89 -4.36
C MET A 64 1.14 -1.69 -5.20
N ALA A 65 1.80 -1.43 -6.31
CA ALA A 65 1.39 -0.39 -7.26
C ALA A 65 0.03 -0.70 -7.88
N ASP A 66 -0.27 -1.96 -8.17
CA ASP A 66 -1.58 -2.37 -8.68
C ASP A 66 -2.69 -2.11 -7.65
N VAL A 67 -2.45 -2.40 -6.38
CA VAL A 67 -3.38 -2.04 -5.29
C VAL A 67 -3.63 -0.54 -5.26
N LEU A 68 -2.56 0.25 -5.32
CA LEU A 68 -2.65 1.71 -5.30
C LEU A 68 -3.40 2.24 -6.52
N PHE A 69 -3.13 1.70 -7.69
CA PHE A 69 -3.80 2.09 -8.93
C PHE A 69 -5.33 1.89 -8.84
N VAL A 70 -5.78 0.74 -8.39
CA VAL A 70 -7.22 0.45 -8.27
C VAL A 70 -7.86 1.31 -7.18
N LEU A 71 -7.17 1.52 -6.06
CA LEU A 71 -7.65 2.41 -5.00
C LEU A 71 -7.83 3.83 -5.53
N ILE A 72 -6.91 4.32 -6.35
CA ILE A 72 -7.00 5.62 -7.00
C ILE A 72 -8.19 5.65 -7.97
N CYS A 73 -8.43 4.59 -8.73
CA CYS A 73 -9.62 4.49 -9.58
C CYS A 73 -10.90 4.70 -8.77
N LEU A 74 -11.03 4.03 -7.64
CA LEU A 74 -12.19 4.17 -6.75
C LEU A 74 -12.31 5.59 -6.19
N ALA A 75 -11.21 6.19 -5.79
CA ALA A 75 -11.20 7.57 -5.32
C ALA A 75 -11.68 8.54 -6.40
N ASN A 76 -11.16 8.40 -7.61
CA ASN A 76 -11.56 9.24 -8.74
C ASN A 76 -13.05 9.09 -9.06
N GLN A 77 -13.56 7.86 -9.07
CA GLN A 77 -14.96 7.57 -9.35
C GLN A 77 -15.92 8.14 -8.30
N THR A 78 -15.49 8.22 -7.06
CA THR A 78 -16.31 8.67 -5.93
C THR A 78 -16.05 10.13 -5.54
N GLY A 79 -15.20 10.84 -6.29
CA GLY A 79 -14.89 12.23 -6.04
C GLY A 79 -14.03 12.46 -4.79
N ILE A 80 -13.27 11.47 -4.36
CA ILE A 80 -12.41 11.56 -3.18
C ILE A 80 -11.03 12.12 -3.57
N ASP A 81 -10.62 13.18 -2.89
CA ASP A 81 -9.25 13.69 -2.92
C ASP A 81 -8.44 12.92 -1.87
N LEU A 82 -7.63 11.96 -2.33
CA LEU A 82 -6.85 11.09 -1.43
C LEU A 82 -5.77 11.84 -0.66
N GLU A 83 -5.22 12.91 -1.21
CA GLU A 83 -4.21 13.71 -0.50
C GLU A 83 -4.83 14.36 0.73
N LYS A 84 -5.97 15.03 0.56
CA LYS A 84 -6.71 15.62 1.66
C LYS A 84 -7.24 14.58 2.65
N ALA A 85 -7.72 13.45 2.14
CA ALA A 85 -8.21 12.37 2.98
C ALA A 85 -7.09 11.79 3.85
N LEU A 86 -5.89 11.62 3.28
CA LEU A 86 -4.73 11.11 4.02
C LEU A 86 -4.24 12.13 5.06
N GLU A 87 -4.19 13.42 4.71
CA GLU A 87 -3.84 14.48 5.65
C GLU A 87 -4.80 14.52 6.85
N ALA A 88 -6.11 14.44 6.59
CA ALA A 88 -7.11 14.38 7.65
C ALA A 88 -6.98 13.12 8.50
N ASN A 89 -6.66 11.99 7.86
CA ASN A 89 -6.44 10.72 8.54
C ASN A 89 -5.22 10.77 9.47
N PHE A 90 -4.12 11.40 9.05
CA PHE A 90 -2.95 11.60 9.90
C PHE A 90 -3.28 12.45 11.14
N LYS A 91 -4.02 13.55 10.97
CA LYS A 91 -4.45 14.38 12.10
C LYS A 91 -5.30 13.60 13.09
N LYS A 92 -6.24 12.79 12.57
CA LYS A 92 -7.09 11.93 13.41
C LYS A 92 -6.27 10.90 14.17
N LYS A 93 -5.34 10.23 13.51
CA LYS A 93 -4.45 9.23 14.13
C LYS A 93 -3.55 9.87 15.18
N ALA A 94 -2.93 11.00 14.87
CA ALA A 94 -2.07 11.72 15.82
C ALA A 94 -2.85 12.15 17.06
N GLY A 95 -4.07 12.69 16.91
CA GLY A 95 -4.91 13.06 18.04
C GLY A 95 -5.35 11.87 18.89
N ARG A 96 -5.77 10.77 18.24
CA ARG A 96 -6.24 9.56 18.95
C ARG A 96 -5.10 8.80 19.63
N ASP A 97 -3.96 8.66 18.95
CA ASP A 97 -2.90 7.76 19.35
C ASP A 97 -1.67 8.46 19.92
N LYS A 98 -1.77 9.77 20.20
CA LYS A 98 -0.66 10.64 20.61
C LYS A 98 0.26 10.01 21.66
N ASP A 99 -0.33 9.42 22.70
CA ASP A 99 0.40 8.82 23.82
C ASP A 99 0.23 7.29 23.89
N ARG A 100 -0.71 6.75 23.13
CA ARG A 100 -1.08 5.33 23.18
C ARG A 100 0.09 4.40 22.90
N HIS A 101 0.79 4.64 21.81
CA HIS A 101 1.92 3.80 21.40
C HIS A 101 3.16 4.08 22.23
N ARG A 102 3.39 5.33 22.60
CA ARG A 102 4.48 5.71 23.51
C ARG A 102 4.37 5.01 24.86
N ASN A 103 3.15 4.86 25.36
CA ASN A 103 2.88 4.20 26.65
C ASN A 103 2.70 2.68 26.53
N ASN A 104 2.77 2.12 25.33
CA ASN A 104 2.63 0.70 25.10
C ASN A 104 3.97 0.00 25.31
N GLN A 105 4.09 -0.75 26.40
CA GLN A 105 5.31 -1.48 26.74
C GLN A 105 5.72 -2.54 25.71
N LYS A 106 4.77 -3.07 24.92
CA LYS A 106 5.06 -4.01 23.84
C LYS A 106 5.85 -3.38 22.70
N LEU A 107 5.82 -2.05 22.58
CA LEU A 107 6.52 -1.28 21.56
C LEU A 107 7.84 -0.67 22.08
N VAL A 108 8.41 -1.19 23.16
CA VAL A 108 9.72 -0.76 23.65
C VAL A 108 10.72 -0.82 22.49
N PRO A 109 11.56 0.23 22.31
CA PRO A 109 12.52 0.26 21.21
C PRO A 109 13.39 -0.99 21.15
N GLN A 110 13.46 -1.61 19.97
CA GLN A 110 14.28 -2.80 19.76
C GLN A 110 15.75 -2.41 19.61
N LYS A 111 16.65 -3.27 20.09
CA LYS A 111 18.11 -3.06 19.96
C LYS A 111 18.56 -3.02 18.49
N LYS A 112 17.84 -3.72 17.58
CA LYS A 112 18.14 -3.74 16.16
C LYS A 112 17.09 -2.96 15.40
N PRO A 113 17.49 -2.08 14.45
CA PRO A 113 16.54 -1.32 13.67
C PRO A 113 15.76 -2.22 12.70
N ARG A 114 14.51 -1.84 12.43
CA ARG A 114 13.71 -2.46 11.39
C ARG A 114 14.14 -1.99 10.01
N LYS A 115 13.74 -2.72 8.96
CA LYS A 115 13.91 -2.26 7.58
C LYS A 115 13.26 -0.91 7.39
N SER A 116 14.03 0.01 6.81
CA SER A 116 13.46 1.29 6.40
C SER A 116 12.63 1.14 5.12
N VAL A 117 11.74 2.11 4.91
CA VAL A 117 10.96 2.23 3.69
C VAL A 117 11.89 2.59 2.52
N PRO A 118 11.71 2.01 1.30
CA PRO A 118 12.47 2.43 0.12
C PRO A 118 12.37 3.94 -0.11
N GLY A 119 13.48 4.57 -0.46
CA GLY A 119 13.59 6.02 -0.63
C GLY A 119 13.94 6.78 0.65
N ILE A 120 13.87 6.15 1.81
CA ILE A 120 14.40 6.64 3.08
C ILE A 120 15.69 5.89 3.33
N LYS A 121 16.68 6.53 3.97
CA LYS A 121 17.95 5.89 4.30
C LYS A 121 17.68 4.57 5.03
N LYS A 122 18.09 3.45 4.41
CA LYS A 122 17.85 2.12 4.96
C LYS A 122 18.69 1.90 6.22
N ALA A 123 18.04 1.54 7.30
CA ALA A 123 18.73 0.84 8.36
C ALA A 123 19.09 -0.57 7.87
N GLN A 124 20.21 -1.13 8.33
CA GLN A 124 20.54 -2.51 7.99
C GLN A 124 19.50 -3.46 8.57
N ASN A 125 19.15 -4.44 7.76
CA ASN A 125 18.19 -5.44 8.20
C ASN A 125 18.77 -6.32 9.26
N SER A 126 18.04 -6.50 10.32
CA SER A 126 18.22 -7.69 11.10
C SER A 126 17.78 -8.89 10.27
N ALA A 127 18.56 -9.97 10.28
CA ALA A 127 18.10 -11.24 9.77
C ALA A 127 16.80 -11.61 10.48
N ARG A 128 15.80 -12.07 9.74
CA ARG A 128 14.62 -12.63 10.34
C ARG A 128 14.96 -13.94 11.02
N PRO A 129 14.41 -14.21 12.19
CA PRO A 129 14.55 -15.53 12.77
C PRO A 129 13.86 -16.58 11.90
#